data_0c7080c83ad073e91c2edd5e1dfe4d0d
#
_entry.id   0c7080c83ad073e91c2edd5e1dfe4d0d
#
_cell.length_a   1.000
_cell.length_b   1.000
_cell.length_c   1.000
_cell.angle_alpha   90.00
_cell.angle_beta   90.00
_cell.angle_gamma   90.00
#
_symmetry.space_group_name_H-M   'P 1'
#
loop_
_entity.id
_entity.type
_entity.pdbx_description
1 polymer ?
#
loop_
_entity_poly.entity_id
_entity_poly.type
_entity_poly.pdbx_seq_one_letter_code
_entity_poly.pdbx_strand_id
1 'polypeptide(L)'
;MEDTIRMTKTNLKANHIKIENLYKSMFSDVKNTSINIEEDRVEIIHLDESNQDPAIIDLQETEIGYVINYWDGYSLSESEETVDLIQALKIYKRYAKKMAKNLKRFN
;
A
#
# COMPACT_ATOMS: atom_id res chain seq x y z
N MET A 1 -18.65 24.17 -0.31
CA MET A 1 -17.56 24.62 0.54
C MET A 1 -17.21 23.60 1.58
N GLU A 2 -18.10 23.44 2.55
CA GLU A 2 -17.86 22.45 3.58
C GLU A 2 -17.71 21.07 3.03
N ASP A 3 -18.39 20.79 1.94
CA ASP A 3 -18.30 19.48 1.30
C ASP A 3 -16.89 19.19 0.86
N THR A 4 -16.21 20.19 0.32
CA THR A 4 -14.82 20.04 -0.11
C THR A 4 -13.94 19.69 1.08
N ILE A 5 -14.17 20.34 2.22
CA ILE A 5 -13.41 20.08 3.43
C ILE A 5 -13.62 18.65 3.89
N ARG A 6 -14.87 18.18 3.87
CA ARG A 6 -15.15 16.80 4.28
C ARG A 6 -14.49 15.79 3.36
N MET A 7 -14.50 16.05 2.07
CA MET A 7 -13.86 15.14 1.13
C MET A 7 -12.36 15.07 1.39
N THR A 8 -11.77 16.21 1.74
CA THR A 8 -10.35 16.23 2.08
C THR A 8 -10.05 15.36 3.29
N LYS A 9 -10.96 15.34 4.27
CA LYS A 9 -10.76 14.56 5.47
C LYS A 9 -10.85 13.06 5.26
N THR A 10 -11.43 12.63 4.14
CA THR A 10 -11.55 11.22 3.83
C THR A 10 -10.49 10.74 2.85
N ASN A 11 -9.47 11.54 2.63
CA ASN A 11 -8.39 11.18 1.70
C ASN A 11 -7.33 10.34 2.41
N LEU A 12 -6.32 9.99 1.66
CA LEU A 12 -5.25 9.12 2.10
C LEU A 12 -4.53 9.69 3.33
N LYS A 13 -4.26 11.00 3.29
CA LYS A 13 -3.56 11.67 4.37
C LYS A 13 -4.25 11.50 5.71
N ALA A 14 -5.59 11.56 5.72
CA ALA A 14 -6.36 11.42 6.96
C ALA A 14 -6.32 10.01 7.53
N ASN A 15 -5.83 9.05 6.76
CA ASN A 15 -5.79 7.64 7.14
C ASN A 15 -4.37 7.10 7.35
N HIS A 16 -3.38 7.97 7.44
CA HIS A 16 -1.98 7.55 7.57
C HIS A 16 -1.74 6.65 8.77
N ILE A 17 -2.33 6.97 9.91
CA ILE A 17 -2.13 6.16 11.12
C ILE A 17 -2.71 4.77 10.93
N LYS A 18 -3.89 4.68 10.36
CA LYS A 18 -4.55 3.42 10.09
C LYS A 18 -3.71 2.56 9.13
N ILE A 19 -3.17 3.17 8.11
CA ILE A 19 -2.36 2.48 7.10
C ILE A 19 -1.06 2.00 7.73
N GLU A 20 -0.42 2.82 8.53
CA GLU A 20 0.82 2.45 9.20
C GLU A 20 0.60 1.29 10.16
N ASN A 21 -0.49 1.33 10.92
CA ASN A 21 -0.82 0.25 11.86
C ASN A 21 -1.07 -1.06 11.12
N LEU A 22 -1.70 -0.98 9.98
CA LEU A 22 -1.96 -2.15 9.16
C LEU A 22 -0.65 -2.77 8.67
N TYR A 23 0.28 -1.92 8.22
CA TYR A 23 1.61 -2.38 7.83
C TYR A 23 2.31 -3.08 8.99
N LYS A 24 2.35 -2.45 10.15
CA LYS A 24 3.02 -3.01 11.32
C LYS A 24 2.43 -4.36 11.71
N SER A 25 1.12 -4.48 11.62
CA SER A 25 0.42 -5.72 11.94
C SER A 25 0.79 -6.85 10.97
N MET A 26 0.91 -6.56 9.70
CA MET A 26 1.12 -7.57 8.68
C MET A 26 2.58 -7.94 8.44
N PHE A 27 3.49 -7.03 8.70
CA PHE A 27 4.90 -7.23 8.38
C PHE A 27 5.78 -7.30 9.61
N SER A 28 5.22 -7.49 10.80
CA SER A 28 5.98 -7.50 12.04
C SER A 28 7.06 -8.57 12.07
N ASP A 29 6.84 -9.69 11.38
CA ASP A 29 7.80 -10.79 11.34
C ASP A 29 8.44 -10.97 9.96
N VAL A 30 8.36 -9.96 9.12
CA VAL A 30 8.97 -9.99 7.79
C VAL A 30 10.12 -8.99 7.76
N LYS A 31 11.31 -9.47 7.43
CA LYS A 31 12.50 -8.63 7.41
C LYS A 31 12.61 -7.85 6.11
N ASN A 32 13.38 -6.79 6.14
CA ASN A 32 13.76 -5.99 4.96
C ASN A 32 12.58 -5.32 4.30
N THR A 33 11.54 -5.01 5.08
CA THR A 33 10.42 -4.24 4.58
C THR A 33 10.43 -2.86 5.22
N SER A 34 9.88 -1.91 4.49
CA SER A 34 9.70 -0.56 4.99
C SER A 34 8.43 0.02 4.38
N ILE A 35 7.90 1.05 5.05
CA ILE A 35 6.76 1.78 4.55
C ILE A 35 7.15 3.22 4.36
N ASN A 36 6.76 3.80 3.23
CA ASN A 36 6.98 5.20 2.93
C ASN A 36 5.61 5.85 2.76
N ILE A 37 5.30 6.82 3.62
CA ILE A 37 4.00 7.48 3.63
C ILE A 37 4.18 8.93 3.22
N GLU A 38 3.59 9.28 2.08
CA GLU A 38 3.53 10.63 1.59
C GLU A 38 2.09 11.11 1.62
N GLU A 39 1.85 12.36 1.31
CA GLU A 39 0.52 12.93 1.41
C GLU A 39 -0.51 12.20 0.54
N ASP A 40 -0.12 11.85 -0.69
CA ASP A 40 -1.03 11.23 -1.65
C ASP A 40 -0.58 9.85 -2.09
N ARG A 41 0.39 9.25 -1.38
CA ARG A 41 0.95 7.97 -1.81
C ARG A 41 1.52 7.22 -0.63
N VAL A 42 1.31 5.91 -0.64
CA VAL A 42 1.89 5.01 0.36
C VAL A 42 2.54 3.85 -0.37
N GLU A 43 3.78 3.54 0.00
CA GLU A 43 4.50 2.41 -0.58
C GLU A 43 4.99 1.48 0.52
N ILE A 44 4.80 0.17 0.32
CA ILE A 44 5.47 -0.85 1.14
C ILE A 44 6.50 -1.49 0.23
N ILE A 45 7.75 -1.49 0.67
CA ILE A 45 8.87 -1.94 -0.15
C ILE A 45 9.63 -3.05 0.57
N HIS A 46 9.91 -4.12 -0.13
CA HIS A 46 10.82 -5.16 0.33
C HIS A 46 12.07 -5.13 -0.53
N LEU A 47 13.21 -4.87 0.09
CA LEU A 47 14.48 -4.80 -0.62
C LEU A 47 15.51 -5.63 0.13
N ASP A 48 16.01 -6.67 -0.51
CA ASP A 48 17.02 -7.57 0.03
C ASP A 48 18.29 -7.43 -0.81
N GLU A 49 19.44 -7.58 -0.18
CA GLU A 49 20.73 -7.48 -0.87
C GLU A 49 20.84 -8.46 -2.03
N SER A 50 20.24 -9.62 -1.89
CA SER A 50 20.25 -10.64 -2.93
C SER A 50 19.22 -10.39 -4.01
N ASN A 51 18.38 -9.39 -3.84
CA ASN A 51 17.22 -9.12 -4.69
C ASN A 51 17.45 -7.81 -5.44
N GLN A 52 17.59 -7.89 -6.74
CA GLN A 52 17.84 -6.70 -7.54
C GLN A 52 16.57 -5.91 -7.81
N ASP A 53 15.42 -6.58 -7.81
CA ASP A 53 14.15 -5.94 -8.06
C ASP A 53 13.28 -6.04 -6.80
N PRO A 54 12.95 -4.90 -6.19
CA PRO A 54 12.15 -4.91 -4.96
C PRO A 54 10.71 -5.30 -5.24
N ALA A 55 10.09 -5.96 -4.25
CA ALA A 55 8.64 -6.11 -4.26
C ALA A 55 8.04 -4.85 -3.67
N ILE A 56 6.98 -4.34 -4.26
CA ILE A 56 6.40 -3.06 -3.88
C ILE A 56 4.88 -3.13 -3.94
N ILE A 57 4.23 -2.60 -2.90
CA ILE A 57 2.81 -2.29 -2.96
C ILE A 57 2.68 -0.77 -2.95
N ASP A 58 1.95 -0.23 -3.90
CA ASP A 58 1.81 1.19 -4.10
C ASP A 58 0.33 1.55 -4.08
N LEU A 59 -0.05 2.45 -3.20
CA LEU A 59 -1.41 3.00 -3.13
C LEU A 59 -1.29 4.49 -3.36
N GLN A 60 -1.87 4.96 -4.44
CA GLN A 60 -1.76 6.34 -4.84
C GLN A 60 -3.14 6.98 -5.00
N GLU A 61 -3.28 8.16 -4.44
CA GLU A 61 -4.48 8.98 -4.61
C GLU A 61 -4.31 9.84 -5.86
N THR A 62 -5.32 9.84 -6.72
CA THR A 62 -5.33 10.63 -7.94
C THR A 62 -6.48 11.63 -7.88
N GLU A 63 -6.61 12.44 -8.91
CA GLU A 63 -7.70 13.42 -8.95
C GLU A 63 -9.08 12.77 -8.99
N ILE A 64 -9.16 11.55 -9.52
CA ILE A 64 -10.45 10.88 -9.72
C ILE A 64 -10.63 9.66 -8.83
N GLY A 65 -9.63 9.29 -8.02
CA GLY A 65 -9.79 8.13 -7.16
C GLY A 65 -8.46 7.61 -6.68
N TYR A 66 -8.32 6.29 -6.68
CA TYR A 66 -7.14 5.61 -6.13
C TYR A 66 -6.68 4.53 -7.07
N VAL A 67 -5.35 4.35 -7.14
CA VAL A 67 -4.72 3.28 -7.91
C VAL A 67 -3.88 2.46 -6.95
N ILE A 68 -4.05 1.15 -6.98
CA ILE A 68 -3.30 0.25 -6.11
C ILE A 68 -2.57 -0.76 -6.99
N ASN A 69 -1.25 -0.86 -6.82
CA ASN A 69 -0.41 -1.75 -7.60
C ASN A 69 0.39 -2.66 -6.68
N TYR A 70 0.61 -3.88 -7.14
CA TYR A 70 1.49 -4.83 -6.47
C TYR A 70 2.50 -5.36 -7.47
N TRP A 71 3.77 -5.06 -7.20
CA TRP A 71 4.92 -5.54 -7.96
C TRP A 71 5.57 -6.64 -7.13
N ASP A 72 5.70 -7.83 -7.69
CA ASP A 72 6.20 -8.97 -6.93
C ASP A 72 7.72 -9.16 -7.02
N GLY A 73 8.40 -8.21 -7.62
CA GLY A 73 9.84 -8.25 -7.81
C GLY A 73 10.23 -8.65 -9.23
N TYR A 74 9.28 -9.11 -10.01
CA TYR A 74 9.52 -9.51 -11.40
C TYR A 74 8.62 -8.78 -12.37
N SER A 75 7.40 -8.54 -11.97
CA SER A 75 6.41 -7.92 -12.84
C SER A 75 5.31 -7.27 -12.02
N LEU A 76 4.47 -6.51 -12.69
CA LEU A 76 3.25 -5.99 -12.08
C LEU A 76 2.28 -7.16 -11.94
N SER A 77 2.15 -7.63 -10.71
CA SER A 77 1.35 -8.81 -10.42
C SER A 77 -0.14 -8.50 -10.40
N GLU A 78 -0.51 -7.37 -9.78
CA GLU A 78 -1.91 -6.97 -9.69
C GLU A 78 -2.01 -5.45 -9.71
N SER A 79 -3.10 -4.95 -10.25
CA SER A 79 -3.38 -3.53 -10.29
C SER A 79 -4.89 -3.32 -10.32
N GLU A 80 -5.37 -2.40 -9.48
CA GLU A 80 -6.80 -2.07 -9.43
C GLU A 80 -6.97 -0.58 -9.20
N GLU A 81 -8.10 -0.08 -9.66
CA GLU A 81 -8.49 1.32 -9.46
C GLU A 81 -9.87 1.36 -8.82
N THR A 82 -10.10 2.37 -8.01
CA THR A 82 -11.41 2.60 -7.42
C THR A 82 -11.54 4.07 -7.05
N VAL A 83 -12.77 4.56 -7.03
CA VAL A 83 -13.04 5.94 -6.60
C VAL A 83 -13.30 6.02 -5.11
N ASP A 84 -13.43 4.88 -4.44
CA ASP A 84 -13.83 4.79 -3.03
C ASP A 84 -12.63 4.45 -2.16
N LEU A 85 -12.35 5.30 -1.17
CA LEU A 85 -11.23 5.09 -0.26
C LEU A 85 -11.36 3.79 0.53
N ILE A 86 -12.58 3.45 0.94
CA ILE A 86 -12.79 2.21 1.71
C ILE A 86 -12.40 1.00 0.86
N GLN A 87 -12.79 0.99 -0.40
CA GLN A 87 -12.41 -0.07 -1.32
C GLN A 87 -10.91 -0.08 -1.56
N ALA A 88 -10.32 1.10 -1.71
CA ALA A 88 -8.87 1.22 -1.91
C ALA A 88 -8.11 0.60 -0.75
N LEU A 89 -8.54 0.86 0.47
CA LEU A 89 -7.90 0.29 1.67
C LEU A 89 -8.11 -1.22 1.75
N LYS A 90 -9.24 -1.73 1.30
CA LYS A 90 -9.46 -3.18 1.25
C LYS A 90 -8.55 -3.85 0.24
N ILE A 91 -8.36 -3.23 -0.91
CA ILE A 91 -7.47 -3.75 -1.95
C ILE A 91 -6.03 -3.71 -1.44
N TYR A 92 -5.63 -2.60 -0.85
CA TYR A 92 -4.31 -2.44 -0.26
C TYR A 92 -4.04 -3.54 0.77
N LYS A 93 -5.00 -3.80 1.66
CA LYS A 93 -4.89 -4.83 2.68
C LYS A 93 -4.73 -6.22 2.05
N ARG A 94 -5.51 -6.49 1.00
CA ARG A 94 -5.44 -7.77 0.31
C ARG A 94 -4.06 -7.98 -0.32
N TYR A 95 -3.52 -6.94 -0.96
CA TYR A 95 -2.19 -7.02 -1.56
C TYR A 95 -1.11 -7.16 -0.49
N ALA A 96 -1.26 -6.45 0.63
CA ALA A 96 -0.31 -6.53 1.73
C ALA A 96 -0.26 -7.95 2.31
N LYS A 97 -1.42 -8.58 2.49
CA LYS A 97 -1.48 -9.96 2.96
C LYS A 97 -0.77 -10.91 2.00
N LYS A 98 -1.00 -10.72 0.71
CA LYS A 98 -0.39 -11.56 -0.31
C LYS A 98 1.12 -11.40 -0.33
N MET A 99 1.59 -10.16 -0.25
CA MET A 99 3.01 -9.88 -0.23
C MET A 99 3.68 -10.47 1.01
N ALA A 100 3.08 -10.24 2.20
CA ALA A 100 3.63 -10.77 3.44
C ALA A 100 3.71 -12.29 3.40
N LYS A 101 2.68 -12.95 2.91
CA LYS A 101 2.65 -14.38 2.77
C LYS A 101 3.75 -14.88 1.83
N ASN A 102 3.93 -14.21 0.71
CA ASN A 102 4.96 -14.59 -0.25
C ASN A 102 6.35 -14.42 0.33
N LEU A 103 6.59 -13.31 1.05
CA LEU A 103 7.89 -13.04 1.64
C LEU A 103 8.24 -14.04 2.75
N LYS A 104 7.27 -14.40 3.57
CA LYS A 104 7.50 -15.40 4.62
C LYS A 104 7.85 -16.76 4.04
N ARG A 105 7.26 -17.07 2.90
CA ARG A 105 7.47 -18.35 2.24
C ARG A 105 8.92 -18.55 1.78
N PHE A 106 9.57 -17.45 1.40
CA PHE A 106 10.92 -17.49 0.85
C PHE A 106 11.98 -17.01 1.84
N ASN A 107 11.58 -16.62 3.01
CA ASN A 107 12.50 -16.27 4.07
C ASN A 107 12.64 -17.48 5.03
#